data_36cb24e44d7e6ce0ec013eeda1e63345
#
_entry.id   36cb24e44d7e6ce0ec013eeda1e63345
#
_cell.length_a   1.000
_cell.length_b   1.000
_cell.length_c   1.000
_cell.angle_alpha   90.00
_cell.angle_beta   90.00
_cell.angle_gamma   90.00
#
_symmetry.space_group_name_H-M   'P 1'
#
loop_
_entity.id
_entity.type
_entity.pdbx_description
1 polymer ?
#
loop_
_entity_poly.entity_id
_entity_poly.type
_entity_poly.pdbx_seq_one_letter_code
_entity_poly.pdbx_strand_id
1 'polypeptide(L)'
;MAELKITKDNFEAEVLHAKHPVLLDFWAPWCGPCRMLAPVIEELAKEYAGRAVVGKVNVDEQPELAAAFRVASIPTVAVLKDGKVVNVSVGYKPKEALAALLA
;
A
#
# COMPACT_ATOMS: atom_id res chain seq x y z
N MET A 1 3.75 0.26 -15.17
CA MET A 1 3.24 1.03 -14.03
C MET A 1 4.23 0.97 -12.88
N ALA A 2 4.33 2.02 -12.11
CA ALA A 2 5.31 2.11 -11.04
C ALA A 2 4.86 1.34 -9.77
N GLU A 3 3.55 1.24 -9.51
CA GLU A 3 3.07 0.49 -8.36
C GLU A 3 3.09 -1.01 -8.63
N LEU A 4 3.42 -1.78 -7.59
CA LEU A 4 3.53 -3.23 -7.69
C LEU A 4 2.24 -3.91 -7.25
N LYS A 5 1.91 -5.01 -7.89
CA LYS A 5 0.86 -5.90 -7.40
C LYS A 5 1.51 -6.81 -6.34
N ILE A 6 1.08 -6.67 -5.09
CA ILE A 6 1.61 -7.46 -3.99
C ILE A 6 0.68 -8.63 -3.70
N THR A 7 1.25 -9.81 -3.67
CA THR A 7 0.55 -11.05 -3.37
C THR A 7 1.34 -11.78 -2.29
N LYS A 8 0.76 -12.85 -1.77
CA LYS A 8 1.45 -13.70 -0.80
C LYS A 8 2.74 -14.29 -1.38
N ASP A 9 2.81 -14.47 -2.71
CA ASP A 9 3.97 -15.06 -3.38
C ASP A 9 5.18 -14.11 -3.43
N ASN A 10 4.95 -12.80 -3.53
CA ASN A 10 6.05 -11.84 -3.63
C ASN A 10 6.21 -10.96 -2.38
N PHE A 11 5.37 -11.16 -1.37
CA PHE A 11 5.35 -10.30 -0.19
C PHE A 11 6.71 -10.27 0.53
N GLU A 12 7.31 -11.43 0.74
CA GLU A 12 8.59 -11.49 1.46
C GLU A 12 9.67 -10.72 0.70
N ALA A 13 9.83 -11.00 -0.58
CA ALA A 13 10.87 -10.36 -1.38
C ALA A 13 10.66 -8.87 -1.57
N GLU A 14 9.43 -8.47 -1.88
CA GLU A 14 9.13 -7.09 -2.26
C GLU A 14 8.85 -6.18 -1.09
N VAL A 15 8.39 -6.73 0.03
CA VAL A 15 7.97 -5.94 1.20
C VAL A 15 8.90 -6.15 2.39
N LEU A 16 9.06 -7.40 2.83
CA LEU A 16 9.84 -7.66 4.05
C LEU A 16 11.34 -7.40 3.86
N HIS A 17 11.85 -7.69 2.68
CA HIS A 17 13.28 -7.50 2.36
C HIS A 17 13.54 -6.22 1.56
N ALA A 18 12.57 -5.32 1.49
CA ALA A 18 12.74 -4.06 0.77
C ALA A 18 13.79 -3.19 1.46
N LYS A 19 14.62 -2.54 0.62
CA LYS A 19 15.68 -1.64 1.11
C LYS A 19 15.16 -0.22 1.33
N HIS A 20 13.94 0.06 0.91
CA HIS A 20 13.30 1.36 1.03
C HIS A 20 12.00 1.23 1.80
N PRO A 21 11.45 2.32 2.32
CA PRO A 21 10.10 2.26 2.91
C PRO A 21 9.08 1.71 1.91
N VAL A 22 8.09 1.00 2.41
CA VAL A 22 7.04 0.38 1.59
C VAL A 22 5.71 0.96 1.98
N LEU A 23 4.94 1.40 0.99
CA LEU A 23 3.57 1.84 1.18
C LEU A 23 2.66 0.81 0.51
N LEU A 24 1.73 0.23 1.28
CA LEU A 24 0.78 -0.76 0.79
C LEU A 24 -0.62 -0.19 0.80
N ASP A 25 -1.32 -0.26 -0.33
CA ASP A 25 -2.71 0.13 -0.49
C ASP A 25 -3.57 -1.13 -0.52
N PHE A 26 -4.35 -1.35 0.53
CA PHE A 26 -5.30 -2.46 0.60
C PHE A 26 -6.62 -1.99 0.01
N TRP A 27 -7.07 -2.65 -1.06
CA TRP A 27 -8.17 -2.18 -1.90
C TRP A 27 -9.00 -3.34 -2.44
N ALA A 28 -10.15 -3.00 -3.04
CA ALA A 28 -10.96 -3.95 -3.79
C ALA A 28 -11.61 -3.23 -4.98
N PRO A 29 -11.86 -3.93 -6.09
CA PRO A 29 -12.41 -3.28 -7.29
C PRO A 29 -13.82 -2.71 -7.10
N TRP A 30 -14.60 -3.26 -6.18
CA TRP A 30 -15.97 -2.79 -5.91
C TRP A 30 -16.02 -1.59 -4.97
N CYS A 31 -14.91 -1.17 -4.43
CA CYS A 31 -14.84 -0.13 -3.42
C CYS A 31 -14.70 1.26 -4.08
N GLY A 32 -15.70 2.11 -3.92
CA GLY A 32 -15.71 3.46 -4.48
C GLY A 32 -14.53 4.33 -4.05
N PRO A 33 -14.31 4.49 -2.72
CA PRO A 33 -13.16 5.27 -2.23
C PRO A 33 -11.81 4.71 -2.67
N CYS A 34 -11.71 3.38 -2.83
CA CYS A 34 -10.49 2.76 -3.34
C CYS A 34 -10.21 3.21 -4.78
N ARG A 35 -11.25 3.28 -5.60
CA ARG A 35 -11.11 3.74 -6.99
C ARG A 35 -10.71 5.20 -7.06
N MET A 36 -11.17 6.02 -6.13
CA MET A 36 -10.76 7.42 -6.03
C MET A 36 -9.31 7.54 -5.59
N LEU A 37 -8.84 6.62 -4.76
CA LEU A 37 -7.46 6.63 -4.27
C LEU A 37 -6.47 6.09 -5.31
N ALA A 38 -6.92 5.24 -6.24
CA ALA A 38 -6.03 4.59 -7.19
C ALA A 38 -5.11 5.56 -7.96
N PRO A 39 -5.60 6.68 -8.53
CA PRO A 39 -4.70 7.62 -9.20
C PRO A 39 -3.71 8.30 -8.25
N VAL A 40 -4.08 8.49 -7.00
CA VAL A 40 -3.17 9.05 -5.98
C VAL A 40 -2.02 8.09 -5.72
N ILE A 41 -2.33 6.80 -5.57
CA ILE A 41 -1.32 5.76 -5.36
C ILE A 41 -0.39 5.66 -6.57
N GLU A 42 -0.96 5.71 -7.78
CA GLU A 42 -0.17 5.66 -9.01
C GLU A 42 0.80 6.85 -9.09
N GLU A 43 0.33 8.03 -8.73
CA GLU A 43 1.15 9.24 -8.73
C GLU A 43 2.27 9.15 -7.71
N LEU A 44 1.97 8.67 -6.50
CA LEU A 44 3.00 8.44 -5.48
C LEU A 44 4.05 7.44 -5.94
N ALA A 45 3.62 6.37 -6.60
CA ALA A 45 4.56 5.37 -7.09
C ALA A 45 5.56 5.98 -8.08
N LYS A 46 5.09 6.88 -8.93
CA LYS A 46 5.96 7.57 -9.89
C LYS A 46 6.91 8.54 -9.19
N GLU A 47 6.40 9.33 -8.26
CA GLU A 47 7.21 10.34 -7.57
C GLU A 47 8.27 9.71 -6.67
N TYR A 48 7.96 8.58 -6.06
CA TYR A 48 8.87 7.92 -5.11
C TYR A 48 9.68 6.78 -5.74
N ALA A 49 9.65 6.63 -7.06
CA ALA A 49 10.44 5.60 -7.73
C ALA A 49 11.91 5.70 -7.30
N GLY A 50 12.48 4.58 -6.86
CA GLY A 50 13.85 4.54 -6.35
C GLY A 50 14.01 4.99 -4.91
N ARG A 51 12.96 5.52 -4.26
CA ARG A 51 13.02 6.00 -2.88
C ARG A 51 12.03 5.28 -1.96
N ALA A 52 10.98 4.72 -2.51
CA ALA A 52 10.00 3.93 -1.77
C ALA A 52 9.41 2.89 -2.71
N VAL A 53 8.95 1.79 -2.12
CA VAL A 53 8.19 0.78 -2.84
C VAL A 53 6.72 1.08 -2.61
N VAL A 54 5.94 1.19 -3.68
CA VAL A 54 4.50 1.41 -3.59
C VAL A 54 3.81 0.19 -4.15
N GLY A 55 3.03 -0.49 -3.32
CA GLY A 55 2.37 -1.74 -3.68
C GLY A 55 0.88 -1.69 -3.41
N LYS A 56 0.14 -2.53 -4.13
CA LYS A 56 -1.30 -2.68 -3.99
C LYS A 56 -1.64 -4.11 -3.64
N VAL A 57 -2.49 -4.28 -2.63
CA VAL A 57 -2.97 -5.58 -2.17
C VAL A 57 -4.48 -5.65 -2.39
N ASN A 58 -4.91 -6.50 -3.30
CA ASN A 58 -6.35 -6.74 -3.51
C ASN A 58 -6.85 -7.66 -2.40
N VAL A 59 -7.70 -7.13 -1.52
CA VAL A 59 -8.13 -7.89 -0.33
C VAL A 59 -8.98 -9.11 -0.67
N ASP A 60 -9.67 -9.09 -1.82
CA ASP A 60 -10.46 -10.24 -2.26
C ASP A 60 -9.56 -11.40 -2.71
N GLU A 61 -8.44 -11.07 -3.34
CA GLU A 61 -7.47 -12.07 -3.81
C GLU A 61 -6.49 -12.49 -2.73
N GLN A 62 -6.23 -11.61 -1.77
CA GLN A 62 -5.22 -11.83 -0.73
C GLN A 62 -5.83 -11.68 0.67
N PRO A 63 -6.81 -12.52 1.02
CA PRO A 63 -7.48 -12.38 2.33
C PRO A 63 -6.53 -12.63 3.50
N GLU A 64 -5.52 -13.46 3.33
CA GLU A 64 -4.55 -13.74 4.39
C GLU A 64 -3.67 -12.53 4.69
N LEU A 65 -3.25 -11.80 3.64
CA LEU A 65 -2.48 -10.57 3.85
C LEU A 65 -3.34 -9.51 4.52
N ALA A 66 -4.58 -9.35 4.08
CA ALA A 66 -5.50 -8.40 4.68
C ALA A 66 -5.70 -8.70 6.17
N ALA A 67 -5.86 -9.98 6.52
CA ALA A 67 -6.02 -10.40 7.91
C ALA A 67 -4.75 -10.15 8.72
N ALA A 68 -3.58 -10.42 8.15
CA ALA A 68 -2.31 -10.22 8.83
C ALA A 68 -2.09 -8.74 9.20
N PHE A 69 -2.57 -7.83 8.36
CA PHE A 69 -2.48 -6.39 8.61
C PHE A 69 -3.69 -5.85 9.37
N ARG A 70 -4.63 -6.72 9.76
CA ARG A 70 -5.84 -6.36 10.50
C ARG A 70 -6.67 -5.31 9.78
N VAL A 71 -6.79 -5.46 8.46
CA VAL A 71 -7.58 -4.54 7.64
C VAL A 71 -9.05 -4.78 7.89
N ALA A 72 -9.74 -3.80 8.49
CA ALA A 72 -11.17 -3.88 8.79
C ALA A 72 -12.00 -3.13 7.76
N SER A 73 -11.47 -2.07 7.18
CA SER A 73 -12.16 -1.30 6.13
C SER A 73 -11.15 -0.87 5.08
N ILE A 74 -11.64 -0.61 3.88
CA ILE A 74 -10.80 -0.23 2.75
C ILE A 74 -11.27 1.10 2.15
N PRO A 75 -10.34 1.90 1.59
CA PRO A 75 -8.91 1.60 1.51
C PRO A 75 -8.21 1.74 2.86
N THR A 76 -7.21 0.92 3.09
CA THR A 76 -6.27 1.07 4.20
C THR A 76 -4.88 1.17 3.60
N VAL A 77 -4.11 2.15 4.05
CA VAL A 77 -2.74 2.34 3.61
C VAL A 77 -1.82 2.07 4.79
N ALA A 78 -0.87 1.17 4.62
CA ALA A 78 0.12 0.85 5.65
C ALA A 78 1.51 1.19 5.12
N VAL A 79 2.34 1.78 5.98
CA VAL A 79 3.75 2.04 5.64
C VAL A 79 4.62 1.16 6.53
N LEU A 80 5.57 0.47 5.90
CA LEU A 80 6.52 -0.38 6.58
C LEU A 80 7.93 0.15 6.35
N LYS A 81 8.75 0.03 7.39
CA LYS A 81 10.19 0.29 7.31
C LYS A 81 10.90 -0.88 7.97
N ASP A 82 11.87 -1.44 7.26
CA ASP A 82 12.64 -2.61 7.74
C ASP A 82 11.72 -3.77 8.15
N GLY A 83 10.67 -4.00 7.36
CA GLY A 83 9.73 -5.09 7.59
C GLY A 83 8.71 -4.85 8.70
N LYS A 84 8.65 -3.65 9.27
CA LYS A 84 7.74 -3.33 10.38
C LYS A 84 6.79 -2.22 10.01
N VAL A 85 5.52 -2.36 10.40
CA VAL A 85 4.51 -1.34 10.19
C VAL A 85 4.80 -0.14 11.09
N VAL A 86 4.98 1.02 10.48
CA VAL A 86 5.27 2.26 11.22
C VAL A 86 4.12 3.27 11.15
N ASN A 87 3.26 3.18 10.14
CA ASN A 87 2.10 4.07 9.99
C ASN A 87 0.96 3.33 9.31
N VAL A 88 -0.28 3.69 9.67
CA VAL A 88 -1.50 3.17 9.05
C VAL A 88 -2.48 4.33 8.88
N SER A 89 -3.15 4.37 7.73
CA SER A 89 -4.17 5.36 7.44
C SER A 89 -5.38 4.66 6.83
N VAL A 90 -6.58 4.97 7.29
CA VAL A 90 -7.82 4.35 6.82
C VAL A 90 -8.65 5.38 6.08
N GLY A 91 -9.18 4.98 4.91
CA GLY A 91 -10.02 5.83 4.07
C GLY A 91 -9.23 6.61 3.04
N TYR A 92 -9.96 7.33 2.19
CA TYR A 92 -9.33 8.18 1.18
C TYR A 92 -8.54 9.29 1.83
N LYS A 93 -7.35 9.55 1.31
CA LYS A 93 -6.51 10.69 1.73
C LYS A 93 -5.87 11.30 0.49
N PRO A 94 -5.65 12.62 0.49
CA PRO A 94 -4.92 13.25 -0.62
C PRO A 94 -3.44 12.83 -0.60
N LYS A 95 -2.79 13.05 -1.73
CA LYS A 95 -1.40 12.62 -1.93
C LYS A 95 -0.45 13.14 -0.84
N GLU A 96 -0.60 14.40 -0.45
CA GLU A 96 0.28 15.02 0.55
C GLU A 96 0.18 14.31 1.91
N ALA A 97 -1.02 13.89 2.27
CA ALA A 97 -1.23 13.17 3.53
C ALA A 97 -0.57 11.79 3.48
N LEU A 98 -0.66 11.10 2.35
CA LEU A 98 -0.01 9.80 2.19
C LEU A 98 1.51 9.93 2.13
N ALA A 99 2.01 10.96 1.43
CA ALA A 99 3.44 11.22 1.37
C ALA A 99 4.03 11.46 2.77
N ALA A 100 3.27 12.14 3.63
CA ALA A 100 3.70 12.40 5.00
C ALA A 100 3.91 11.11 5.79
N LEU A 101 3.19 10.05 5.47
CA LEU A 101 3.37 8.75 6.15
C LEU A 101 4.73 8.12 5.84
N LEU A 102 5.33 8.50 4.71
CA LEU A 102 6.62 7.98 4.28
C LEU A 102 7.80 8.76 4.87
N ALA A 103 7.53 9.88 5.48
CA ALA A 103 8.56 10.75 6.03
C ALA A 103 9.28 10.12 7.24
#